data_07b7d979d543ba6e2b57d8d93376cc78
#
_entry.id   07b7d979d543ba6e2b57d8d93376cc78
#
_cell.length_a   1.000
_cell.length_b   1.000
_cell.length_c   1.000
_cell.angle_alpha   90.00
_cell.angle_beta   90.00
_cell.angle_gamma   90.00
#
_symmetry.space_group_name_H-M   'P 1'
#
loop_
_entity.id
_entity.type
_entity.pdbx_description
1 polymer ?
#
loop_
_entity_poly.entity_id
_entity_poly.type
_entity_poly.pdbx_seq_one_letter_code
_entity_poly.pdbx_strand_id
1 'polypeptide(L)'
;MSIFWNVFVIAVKEICKAIYPYEAVNEDELNLREGDLITLLSREVADKGWWKGELRGKIGVFPDNFVEIIQQEEVNIYFNIMF
;
A
#
# COMPACT_ATOMS: atom_id res chain seq x y z
N MET A 1 -19.01 29.94 23.69
CA MET A 1 -19.32 29.35 22.37
C MET A 1 -18.37 28.22 22.07
N SER A 2 -18.89 27.04 21.80
CA SER A 2 -18.08 25.89 21.42
C SER A 2 -17.85 25.91 19.93
N ILE A 3 -16.60 25.75 19.53
CA ILE A 3 -16.21 25.66 18.14
C ILE A 3 -15.82 24.20 17.88
N PHE A 4 -16.49 23.58 16.93
CA PHE A 4 -16.17 22.23 16.51
C PHE A 4 -15.35 22.28 15.24
N TRP A 5 -14.21 21.61 15.29
CA TRP A 5 -13.38 21.41 14.12
C TRP A 5 -13.48 19.95 13.73
N ASN A 6 -13.93 19.73 12.52
CA ASN A 6 -13.92 18.39 11.94
C ASN A 6 -12.70 18.25 11.07
N VAL A 7 -11.80 17.38 11.46
CA VAL A 7 -10.68 17.01 10.62
C VAL A 7 -11.08 15.79 9.82
N PHE A 8 -11.02 15.94 8.51
CA PHE A 8 -11.38 14.90 7.58
C PHE A 8 -10.11 14.37 6.93
N VAL A 9 -9.87 13.09 7.10
CA VAL A 9 -8.71 12.43 6.49
C VAL A 9 -9.23 11.31 5.61
N ILE A 10 -8.74 11.29 4.37
CA ILE A 10 -9.00 10.20 3.43
C ILE A 10 -7.75 9.35 3.37
N ALA A 11 -7.89 8.08 3.72
CA ALA A 11 -6.85 7.10 3.53
C ALA A 11 -7.29 6.14 2.43
N VAL A 12 -6.38 5.76 1.55
CA VAL A 12 -6.65 4.79 0.50
C VAL A 12 -5.93 3.51 0.85
N LYS A 13 -6.69 2.42 0.93
CA LYS A 13 -6.15 1.08 1.09
C LYS A 13 -6.20 0.38 -0.26
N GLU A 14 -5.06 -0.05 -0.74
CA GLU A 14 -4.95 -0.76 -2.00
C GLU A 14 -4.32 -2.12 -1.78
N ILE A 15 -4.92 -3.13 -2.40
CA ILE A 15 -4.40 -4.50 -2.38
C ILE A 15 -4.04 -4.88 -3.80
N CYS A 16 -2.82 -5.38 -3.95
CA CYS A 16 -2.32 -5.93 -5.20
C CYS A 16 -2.23 -7.44 -5.10
N LYS A 17 -2.44 -8.10 -6.22
CA LYS A 17 -2.25 -9.55 -6.33
C LYS A 17 -1.09 -9.82 -7.27
N ALA A 18 -0.14 -10.63 -6.81
CA ALA A 18 0.97 -11.07 -7.65
C ALA A 18 0.45 -12.00 -8.73
N ILE A 19 0.70 -11.65 -9.98
CA ILE A 19 0.31 -12.46 -11.14
C ILE A 19 1.47 -13.29 -11.66
N TYR A 20 2.70 -12.97 -11.23
CA TYR A 20 3.90 -13.74 -11.53
C TYR A 20 4.74 -13.88 -10.25
N PRO A 21 5.48 -14.99 -10.11
CA PRO A 21 6.44 -15.10 -9.02
C PRO A 21 7.63 -14.16 -9.26
N TYR A 22 8.20 -13.65 -8.18
CA TYR A 22 9.42 -12.87 -8.23
C TYR A 22 10.34 -13.27 -7.09
N GLU A 23 11.58 -13.56 -7.41
CA GLU A 23 12.60 -13.92 -6.43
C GLU A 23 13.46 -12.70 -6.13
N ALA A 24 13.44 -12.27 -4.86
CA ALA A 24 14.17 -11.09 -4.42
C ALA A 24 15.69 -11.29 -4.65
N VAL A 25 16.32 -10.26 -5.18
CA VAL A 25 17.77 -10.21 -5.40
C VAL A 25 18.44 -9.44 -4.27
N ASN A 26 17.76 -8.40 -3.76
CA ASN A 26 18.27 -7.56 -2.68
C ASN A 26 17.40 -7.69 -1.43
N GLU A 27 17.96 -7.33 -0.27
CA GLU A 27 17.27 -7.47 1.01
C GLU A 27 16.03 -6.60 1.15
N ASP A 28 15.97 -5.47 0.45
CA ASP A 28 14.83 -4.57 0.46
C ASP A 28 13.70 -5.01 -0.47
N GLU A 29 13.87 -6.09 -1.20
CA GLU A 29 12.88 -6.62 -2.14
C GLU A 29 12.00 -7.69 -1.51
N LEU A 30 10.75 -7.75 -1.95
CA LEU A 30 9.82 -8.80 -1.56
C LEU A 30 9.92 -9.99 -2.50
N ASN A 31 9.88 -11.19 -1.93
CA ASN A 31 9.65 -12.40 -2.70
C ASN A 31 8.16 -12.53 -2.97
N LEU A 32 7.78 -12.67 -4.22
CA LEU A 32 6.39 -12.85 -4.62
C LEU A 32 6.13 -14.28 -5.08
N ARG A 33 5.02 -14.83 -4.63
CA ARG A 33 4.45 -16.05 -5.18
C ARG A 33 3.18 -15.68 -5.91
N GLU A 34 2.91 -16.36 -7.01
CA GLU A 34 1.66 -16.13 -7.74
C GLU A 34 0.46 -16.28 -6.80
N GLY A 35 -0.42 -15.28 -6.83
CA GLY A 35 -1.58 -15.24 -5.95
C GLY A 35 -1.37 -14.50 -4.64
N ASP A 36 -0.15 -14.11 -4.29
CA ASP A 36 0.11 -13.34 -3.08
C ASP A 36 -0.65 -12.02 -3.09
N LEU A 37 -1.21 -11.66 -1.95
CA LEU A 37 -1.88 -10.38 -1.73
C LEU A 37 -0.95 -9.44 -1.00
N ILE A 38 -0.67 -8.31 -1.61
CA ILE A 38 0.28 -7.32 -1.12
C ILE A 38 -0.48 -6.05 -0.79
N THR A 39 -0.31 -5.54 0.43
CA THR A 39 -0.83 -4.23 0.78
C THR A 39 0.10 -3.18 0.20
N LEU A 40 -0.40 -2.39 -0.74
CA LEU A 40 0.37 -1.35 -1.38
C LEU A 40 0.56 -0.17 -0.43
N LEU A 41 1.80 0.24 -0.23
CA LEU A 41 2.14 1.35 0.65
C LEU A 41 2.52 2.61 -0.13
N SER A 42 3.24 2.47 -1.24
CA SER A 42 3.65 3.61 -2.04
C SER A 42 3.97 3.19 -3.46
N ARG A 43 3.59 4.06 -4.40
CA ARG A 43 3.99 3.96 -5.81
C ARG A 43 5.16 4.89 -6.11
N GLU A 44 5.51 5.74 -5.16
CA GLU A 44 6.58 6.73 -5.30
C GLU A 44 7.85 6.21 -4.66
N VAL A 45 8.56 5.37 -5.39
CA VAL A 45 9.89 4.90 -5.02
C VAL A 45 10.90 5.42 -6.03
N ALA A 46 12.16 5.51 -5.61
CA ALA A 46 13.21 6.08 -6.42
C ALA A 46 13.39 5.37 -7.76
N ASP A 47 13.21 4.06 -7.79
CA ASP A 47 13.36 3.26 -8.99
C ASP A 47 12.04 3.13 -9.73
N LYS A 48 12.01 3.57 -10.97
CA LYS A 48 10.83 3.41 -11.83
C LYS A 48 10.54 1.93 -12.05
N GLY A 49 9.23 1.59 -12.07
CA GLY A 49 8.81 0.21 -12.26
C GLY A 49 8.76 -0.58 -10.97
N TRP A 50 8.99 0.05 -9.83
CA TRP A 50 8.96 -0.56 -8.52
C TRP A 50 7.96 0.14 -7.63
N TRP A 51 7.24 -0.64 -6.83
CA TRP A 51 6.35 -0.14 -5.79
C TRP A 51 6.79 -0.70 -4.45
N LYS A 52 6.28 -0.11 -3.38
CA LYS A 52 6.55 -0.54 -2.00
C LYS A 52 5.27 -1.08 -1.38
N GLY A 53 5.39 -2.19 -0.70
CA GLY A 53 4.25 -2.83 -0.05
C GLY A 53 4.64 -3.69 1.12
N GLU A 54 3.63 -4.29 1.73
CA GLU A 54 3.77 -5.22 2.84
C GLU A 54 3.23 -6.59 2.43
N LEU A 55 4.01 -7.62 2.70
CA LEU A 55 3.64 -9.00 2.45
C LEU A 55 4.17 -9.87 3.58
N ARG A 56 3.29 -10.59 4.26
CA ARG A 56 3.63 -11.48 5.36
C ARG A 56 4.52 -10.82 6.42
N GLY A 57 4.19 -9.58 6.78
CA GLY A 57 4.91 -8.83 7.82
C GLY A 57 6.20 -8.18 7.37
N LYS A 58 6.60 -8.35 6.12
CA LYS A 58 7.79 -7.69 5.58
C LYS A 58 7.38 -6.52 4.68
N ILE A 59 7.99 -5.37 4.91
CA ILE A 59 7.87 -4.20 4.05
C ILE A 59 9.04 -4.21 3.07
N GLY A 60 8.76 -4.08 1.79
CA GLY A 60 9.79 -4.05 0.79
C GLY A 60 9.28 -3.59 -0.56
N VAL A 61 10.17 -3.57 -1.53
CA VAL A 61 9.85 -3.16 -2.89
C VAL A 61 9.67 -4.38 -3.80
N PHE A 62 8.90 -4.19 -4.86
CA PHE A 62 8.62 -5.25 -5.81
C PHE A 62 8.35 -4.66 -7.20
N PRO A 63 8.53 -5.43 -8.27
CA PRO A 63 8.25 -4.96 -9.62
C PRO A 63 6.74 -4.72 -9.81
N ASP A 64 6.36 -3.54 -10.25
CA ASP A 64 4.94 -3.18 -10.38
C ASP A 64 4.23 -3.93 -11.51
N ASN A 65 4.97 -4.36 -12.52
CA ASN A 65 4.39 -5.11 -13.63
C ASN A 65 4.18 -6.60 -13.33
N PHE A 66 4.52 -7.05 -12.11
CA PHE A 66 4.28 -8.41 -11.65
C PHE A 66 3.00 -8.54 -10.83
N VAL A 67 2.28 -7.43 -10.65
CA VAL A 67 1.07 -7.39 -9.84
C VAL A 67 -0.06 -6.70 -10.58
N GLU A 68 -1.29 -6.94 -10.12
CA GLU A 68 -2.46 -6.17 -10.53
C GLU A 68 -3.18 -5.65 -9.28
N ILE A 69 -3.79 -4.50 -9.40
CA ILE A 69 -4.58 -3.93 -8.30
C ILE A 69 -5.95 -4.60 -8.31
N ILE A 70 -6.31 -5.26 -7.22
CA ILE A 70 -7.58 -5.97 -7.11
C ILE A 70 -8.57 -5.30 -6.17
N GLN A 71 -8.09 -4.40 -5.33
CA GLN A 71 -8.95 -3.70 -4.37
C GLN A 71 -8.39 -2.31 -4.11
N GLN A 72 -9.30 -1.33 -4.18
CA GLN A 72 -9.04 0.03 -3.73
C GLN A 72 -10.19 0.43 -2.83
N GLU A 73 -9.88 0.89 -1.63
CA GLU A 73 -10.87 1.30 -0.66
C GLU A 73 -10.48 2.66 -0.08
N GLU A 74 -11.38 3.62 -0.15
CA GLU A 74 -11.24 4.89 0.53
C GLU A 74 -11.80 4.77 1.92
N VAL A 75 -10.98 5.10 2.92
CA VAL A 75 -11.37 5.13 4.31
C VAL A 75 -11.43 6.58 4.75
N ASN A 76 -12.59 6.99 5.21
CA ASN A 76 -12.80 8.34 5.72
C ASN A 76 -12.67 8.32 7.24
N ILE A 77 -11.75 9.12 7.76
CA ILE A 77 -11.53 9.24 9.19
C ILE A 77 -11.94 10.63 9.62
N TYR A 78 -12.87 10.70 10.58
CA TYR A 78 -13.34 11.94 11.13
C TYR A 78 -12.80 12.13 12.55
N PHE A 79 -12.24 13.28 12.80
CA PHE A 79 -11.85 13.68 14.14
C PHE A 79 -12.65 14.92 14.52
N ASN A 80 -13.27 14.87 15.68
CA ASN A 80 -13.95 16.02 16.25
C ASN A 80 -13.06 16.59 17.35
N ILE A 81 -12.68 17.84 17.18
CA ILE A 81 -11.94 18.58 18.19
C ILE A 81 -12.91 19.63 18.75
N MET A 82 -13.11 19.57 20.05
CA MET A 82 -13.98 20.50 20.75
C MET A 82 -13.14 21.38 21.68
N PHE A 83 -13.35 22.68 21.55
CA PHE A 83 -12.73 23.68 22.41
C PHE A 83 -13.78 24.41 23.24
#